data_5a95eac2d4b7da62a68647c79012ae7a
#
_entry.id   5a95eac2d4b7da62a68647c79012ae7a
#
_cell.length_a   1.000
_cell.length_b   1.000
_cell.length_c   1.000
_cell.angle_alpha   90.00
_cell.angle_beta   90.00
_cell.angle_gamma   90.00
#
_symmetry.space_group_name_H-M   'P 1'
#
loop_
_entity.id
_entity.type
_entity.pdbx_description
1 polymer ?
#
loop_
_entity_poly.entity_id
_entity_poly.type
_entity_poly.pdbx_seq_one_letter_code
_entity_poly.pdbx_strand_id
1 'polypeptide(L)'
;MSLAATSTGSMPQKTFEAKSLALEPWPAWPAEDTLEGEVKHSGTVLVRDPSGAMSVGIWECPPCKFRDHQTATSTAQILSGRGYLIHEATGERIELKPGVQFAASPDGSAVIWEIHETIRKFYVLHEPGHEDRYY
;
A
#
# COMPACT_ATOMS: atom_id res chain seq x y z
N MET A 1 -24.89 9.33 -10.90
CA MET A 1 -24.48 8.88 -11.82
C MET A 1 -24.82 7.68 -12.06
N SER A 2 -25.12 7.44 -12.87
CA SER A 2 -25.48 6.34 -13.15
C SER A 2 -24.69 5.57 -13.62
N LEU A 3 -24.35 4.96 -13.28
CA LEU A 3 -23.53 4.16 -13.69
C LEU A 3 -23.93 3.24 -14.40
N ALA A 4 -24.64 3.14 -14.41
CA ALA A 4 -24.98 2.23 -15.02
C ALA A 4 -24.96 2.06 -16.09
N ALA A 5 -25.14 2.48 -16.26
CA ALA A 5 -25.26 2.40 -17.29
C ALA A 5 -24.56 1.94 -18.02
N THR A 6 -24.08 1.90 -18.05
CA THR A 6 -23.34 1.64 -18.79
C THR A 6 -23.44 0.69 -19.38
N SER A 7 -24.06 0.43 -19.48
CA SER A 7 -24.29 -0.22 -20.29
C SER A 7 -23.59 -1.09 -20.97
N THR A 8 -22.97 -1.20 -21.43
CA THR A 8 -22.24 -2.07 -22.15
C THR A 8 -21.82 -3.17 -21.36
N GLY A 9 -22.33 -3.38 -20.26
CA GLY A 9 -21.93 -4.48 -19.46
C GLY A 9 -20.70 -4.23 -18.68
N SER A 10 -19.97 -3.18 -18.95
CA SER A 10 -18.83 -2.93 -18.14
C SER A 10 -19.13 -1.81 -17.18
N MET A 11 -18.71 -1.98 -15.96
CA MET A 11 -18.90 -0.99 -14.91
C MET A 11 -17.70 -0.07 -14.88
N PRO A 12 -17.91 1.26 -14.91
CA PRO A 12 -16.81 2.19 -14.77
C PRO A 12 -16.27 2.22 -13.34
N GLN A 13 -16.94 1.57 -12.41
CA GLN A 13 -16.56 1.52 -11.02
C GLN A 13 -16.47 0.09 -10.53
N LYS A 14 -15.67 -0.13 -9.49
CA LYS A 14 -15.59 -1.42 -8.81
C LYS A 14 -16.05 -1.28 -7.38
N THR A 15 -16.75 -2.30 -6.90
CA THR A 15 -17.17 -2.40 -5.51
C THR A 15 -16.47 -3.58 -4.87
N PHE A 16 -15.99 -3.43 -3.65
CA PHE A 16 -15.27 -4.47 -2.95
C PHE A 16 -15.36 -4.27 -1.44
N GLU A 17 -15.11 -5.39 -0.72
CA GLU A 17 -15.03 -5.37 0.72
C GLU A 17 -13.56 -5.32 1.09
N ALA A 18 -13.04 -4.14 1.35
CA ALA A 18 -11.60 -3.93 1.53
C ALA A 18 -11.00 -4.80 2.63
N LYS A 19 -11.74 -5.02 3.73
CA LYS A 19 -11.21 -5.77 4.86
C LYS A 19 -11.13 -7.26 4.64
N SER A 20 -11.89 -7.81 3.70
CA SER A 20 -11.97 -9.26 3.49
C SER A 20 -11.59 -9.69 2.09
N LEU A 21 -11.21 -8.77 1.23
CA LEU A 21 -10.84 -9.11 -0.14
C LEU A 21 -9.64 -10.06 -0.13
N ALA A 22 -9.69 -11.10 -0.97
CA ALA A 22 -8.62 -12.06 -1.08
C ALA A 22 -7.38 -11.41 -1.71
N LEU A 23 -6.21 -11.72 -1.16
CA LEU A 23 -4.95 -11.14 -1.61
C LEU A 23 -4.01 -12.25 -2.09
N GLU A 24 -3.03 -11.87 -2.90
CA GLU A 24 -2.02 -12.78 -3.40
C GLU A 24 -0.66 -12.43 -2.80
N PRO A 25 0.21 -13.44 -2.56
CA PRO A 25 1.57 -13.16 -2.10
C PRO A 25 2.30 -12.31 -3.12
N TRP A 26 3.02 -11.30 -2.64
CA TRP A 26 3.85 -10.44 -3.47
C TRP A 26 5.32 -10.84 -3.35
N PRO A 27 6.18 -10.39 -4.27
CA PRO A 27 7.61 -10.76 -4.26
C PRO A 27 8.30 -10.40 -2.95
N ALA A 28 9.36 -11.13 -2.64
CA ALA A 28 10.12 -10.90 -1.43
C ALA A 28 10.65 -9.48 -1.35
N TRP A 29 10.65 -8.91 -0.15
CA TRP A 29 11.21 -7.59 0.09
C TRP A 29 12.74 -7.68 0.02
N PRO A 30 13.44 -6.64 -0.46
CA PRO A 30 14.91 -6.68 -0.52
C PRO A 30 15.53 -7.02 0.84
N ALA A 31 16.50 -7.92 0.84
CA ALA A 31 17.11 -8.37 2.08
C ALA A 31 17.79 -7.22 2.83
N GLU A 32 18.41 -6.30 2.10
CA GLU A 32 19.10 -5.15 2.70
C GLU A 32 18.14 -4.20 3.40
N ASP A 33 16.86 -4.23 3.06
CA ASP A 33 15.85 -3.39 3.67
C ASP A 33 14.93 -4.14 4.64
N THR A 34 15.22 -5.41 4.91
CA THR A 34 14.48 -6.21 5.89
C THR A 34 15.26 -6.14 7.20
N LEU A 35 14.64 -5.55 8.23
CA LEU A 35 15.31 -5.27 9.49
C LEU A 35 15.03 -6.31 10.57
N GLU A 36 13.79 -6.80 10.67
CA GLU A 36 13.42 -7.84 11.62
C GLU A 36 12.36 -8.74 11.03
N GLY A 37 12.53 -10.04 11.16
CA GLY A 37 11.58 -11.02 10.66
C GLY A 37 11.61 -11.14 9.15
N GLU A 38 10.53 -11.63 8.59
CA GLU A 38 10.37 -11.82 7.16
C GLU A 38 9.19 -11.00 6.67
N VAL A 39 9.37 -10.28 5.57
CA VAL A 39 8.30 -9.43 5.02
C VAL A 39 7.42 -10.29 4.11
N LYS A 40 6.44 -10.94 4.70
CA LYS A 40 5.50 -11.82 3.98
C LYS A 40 4.29 -11.03 3.52
N HIS A 41 4.52 -10.01 2.70
CA HIS A 41 3.44 -9.15 2.29
C HIS A 41 2.64 -9.73 1.12
N SER A 42 1.41 -9.27 1.02
CA SER A 42 0.48 -9.68 -0.04
C SER A 42 -0.36 -8.49 -0.45
N GLY A 43 -1.03 -8.60 -1.58
CA GLY A 43 -1.86 -7.51 -2.04
C GLY A 43 -2.65 -7.83 -3.28
N THR A 44 -3.38 -6.84 -3.75
CA THR A 44 -4.05 -6.89 -5.04
C THR A 44 -4.18 -5.48 -5.59
N VAL A 45 -3.94 -5.32 -6.88
CA VAL A 45 -4.17 -4.05 -7.58
C VAL A 45 -5.60 -4.07 -8.09
N LEU A 46 -6.38 -3.11 -7.64
CA LEU A 46 -7.79 -3.01 -8.03
C LEU A 46 -7.96 -2.24 -9.34
N VAL A 47 -7.21 -1.16 -9.49
CA VAL A 47 -7.30 -0.28 -10.66
C VAL A 47 -5.93 0.24 -11.01
N ARG A 48 -5.63 0.28 -12.31
CA ARG A 48 -4.52 1.05 -12.86
C ARG A 48 -5.09 2.02 -13.88
N ASP A 49 -4.54 3.23 -13.93
CA ASP A 49 -4.94 4.13 -15.00
C ASP A 49 -4.33 3.68 -16.33
N PRO A 50 -4.81 4.20 -17.47
CA PRO A 50 -4.32 3.77 -18.79
C PRO A 50 -2.81 3.94 -18.98
N SER A 51 -2.18 4.91 -18.35
CA SER A 51 -0.73 5.09 -18.45
C SER A 51 0.04 4.07 -17.63
N GLY A 52 -0.59 3.42 -16.66
CA GLY A 52 0.08 2.52 -15.73
C GLY A 52 0.79 3.23 -14.59
N ALA A 53 0.84 4.56 -14.60
CA ALA A 53 1.58 5.30 -13.59
C ALA A 53 0.85 5.34 -12.24
N MET A 54 -0.47 5.27 -12.25
CA MET A 54 -1.26 5.30 -11.01
C MET A 54 -1.86 3.94 -10.75
N SER A 55 -1.86 3.52 -9.49
CA SER A 55 -2.54 2.29 -9.07
C SER A 55 -3.27 2.50 -7.76
N VAL A 56 -4.34 1.74 -7.61
CA VAL A 56 -5.16 1.68 -6.40
C VAL A 56 -5.24 0.23 -5.98
N GLY A 57 -4.98 -0.05 -4.72
CA GLY A 57 -4.96 -1.44 -4.28
C GLY A 57 -5.11 -1.63 -2.79
N ILE A 58 -4.98 -2.89 -2.39
CA ILE A 58 -4.97 -3.33 -1.00
C ILE A 58 -3.63 -4.03 -0.76
N TRP A 59 -3.05 -3.76 0.38
CA TRP A 59 -1.78 -4.37 0.82
C TRP A 59 -1.94 -4.87 2.24
N GLU A 60 -1.31 -5.99 2.53
CA GLU A 60 -1.34 -6.56 3.87
C GLU A 60 0.03 -7.12 4.22
N CYS A 61 0.43 -7.00 5.48
CA CYS A 61 1.72 -7.52 5.94
C CYS A 61 1.64 -7.96 7.39
N PRO A 62 2.06 -9.20 7.68
CA PRO A 62 2.17 -9.69 9.06
C PRO A 62 3.30 -9.00 9.82
N PRO A 63 3.41 -9.22 11.14
CA PRO A 63 4.45 -8.59 11.95
C PRO A 63 5.86 -8.80 11.41
N CYS A 64 6.56 -7.68 11.28
CA CYS A 64 7.96 -7.63 10.83
C CYS A 64 8.42 -6.18 10.91
N LYS A 65 9.65 -5.91 10.48
CA LYS A 65 10.18 -4.56 10.44
C LYS A 65 11.02 -4.40 9.18
N PHE A 66 10.74 -3.37 8.39
CA PHE A 66 11.45 -3.18 7.13
C PHE A 66 11.51 -1.70 6.74
N ARG A 67 12.46 -1.39 5.85
CA ARG A 67 12.68 -0.04 5.34
C ARG A 67 12.01 0.10 3.98
N ASP A 68 11.29 1.20 3.80
CA ASP A 68 10.60 1.52 2.56
C ASP A 68 11.08 2.88 2.06
N HIS A 69 11.57 2.92 0.84
CA HIS A 69 12.06 4.15 0.23
C HIS A 69 10.91 4.86 -0.48
N GLN A 70 10.76 6.16 -0.24
CA GLN A 70 9.63 6.93 -0.76
C GLN A 70 9.88 7.35 -2.20
N THR A 71 9.47 6.51 -3.13
CA THR A 71 9.67 6.74 -4.56
C THR A 71 8.39 7.12 -5.30
N ALA A 72 7.26 7.12 -4.62
CA ALA A 72 5.96 7.40 -5.23
C ALA A 72 5.22 8.48 -4.45
N THR A 73 4.37 9.23 -5.15
CA THR A 73 3.35 10.03 -4.47
C THR A 73 2.26 9.05 -4.07
N SER A 74 1.92 8.99 -2.79
CA SER A 74 0.95 8.01 -2.33
C SER A 74 0.13 8.51 -1.16
N THR A 75 -1.03 7.92 -1.00
CA THR A 75 -1.83 8.03 0.22
C THR A 75 -2.31 6.64 0.59
N ALA A 76 -2.50 6.42 1.86
CA ALA A 76 -2.99 5.14 2.34
C ALA A 76 -3.86 5.32 3.58
N GLN A 77 -4.78 4.39 3.76
CA GLN A 77 -5.61 4.33 4.95
C GLN A 77 -5.45 2.96 5.59
N ILE A 78 -5.17 2.94 6.88
CA ILE A 78 -5.07 1.69 7.63
C ILE A 78 -6.48 1.16 7.89
N LEU A 79 -6.73 -0.06 7.43
CA LEU A 79 -8.02 -0.72 7.59
C LEU A 79 -8.05 -1.58 8.85
N SER A 80 -6.94 -2.23 9.16
CA SER A 80 -6.82 -3.09 10.34
C SER A 80 -5.35 -3.25 10.71
N GLY A 81 -5.10 -3.69 11.94
CA GLY A 81 -3.76 -3.92 12.43
C GLY A 81 -3.19 -2.75 13.21
N ARG A 82 -1.96 -2.94 13.71
CA ARG A 82 -1.27 -1.94 14.53
C ARG A 82 0.21 -1.98 14.30
N GLY A 83 0.85 -0.83 14.42
CA GLY A 83 2.28 -0.69 14.32
C GLY A 83 2.69 0.76 14.30
N TYR A 84 3.88 1.01 13.74
CA TYR A 84 4.41 2.36 13.63
C TYR A 84 5.05 2.56 12.26
N LEU A 85 4.96 3.80 11.79
CA LEU A 85 5.71 4.26 10.64
C LEU A 85 6.74 5.24 11.19
N ILE A 86 8.01 4.95 10.96
CA ILE A 86 9.10 5.73 11.57
C ILE A 86 9.86 6.44 10.47
N HIS A 87 9.95 7.76 10.55
CA HIS A 87 10.75 8.52 9.60
C HIS A 87 12.22 8.35 9.99
N GLU A 88 12.98 7.63 9.19
CA GLU A 88 14.32 7.18 9.60
C GLU A 88 15.27 8.33 9.93
N ALA A 89 15.23 9.39 9.12
CA ALA A 89 16.16 10.51 9.30
C ALA A 89 15.93 11.29 10.59
N THR A 90 14.68 11.38 11.07
CA THR A 90 14.33 12.20 12.22
C THR A 90 13.95 11.39 13.45
N GLY A 91 13.63 10.12 13.28
CA GLY A 91 13.11 9.27 14.34
C GLY A 91 11.65 9.54 14.68
N GLU A 92 10.99 10.43 13.96
CA GLU A 92 9.57 10.70 14.19
C GLU A 92 8.75 9.44 13.95
N ARG A 93 7.79 9.16 14.83
CA ARG A 93 6.97 7.95 14.78
C ARG A 93 5.51 8.34 14.62
N ILE A 94 4.83 7.64 13.73
CA ILE A 94 3.39 7.76 13.53
C ILE A 94 2.77 6.44 13.92
N GLU A 95 1.84 6.47 14.85
CA GLU A 95 1.13 5.24 15.24
C GLU A 95 0.17 4.83 14.14
N LEU A 96 0.21 3.56 13.75
CA LEU A 96 -0.68 2.99 12.74
C LEU A 96 -1.75 2.17 13.45
N LYS A 97 -3.01 2.50 13.18
CA LYS A 97 -4.19 1.82 13.71
C LYS A 97 -5.36 2.07 12.75
N PRO A 98 -6.45 1.31 12.87
CA PRO A 98 -7.59 1.50 11.96
C PRO A 98 -8.07 2.94 11.91
N GLY A 99 -8.26 3.45 10.70
CA GLY A 99 -8.71 4.81 10.46
C GLY A 99 -7.61 5.83 10.24
N VAL A 100 -6.36 5.52 10.56
CA VAL A 100 -5.25 6.44 10.31
C VAL A 100 -5.00 6.52 8.80
N GLN A 101 -4.86 7.74 8.30
CA GLN A 101 -4.46 8.00 6.91
C GLN A 101 -3.13 8.73 6.91
N PHE A 102 -2.33 8.47 5.89
CA PHE A 102 -1.08 9.20 5.71
C PHE A 102 -0.80 9.38 4.22
N ALA A 103 0.06 10.33 3.91
CA ALA A 103 0.45 10.64 2.54
C ALA A 103 1.98 10.75 2.48
N ALA A 104 2.53 10.46 1.31
CA ALA A 104 3.97 10.49 1.10
C ALA A 104 4.29 11.12 -0.24
N SER A 105 5.44 11.78 -0.31
CA SER A 105 5.95 12.35 -1.54
C SER A 105 7.22 11.60 -1.97
N PRO A 106 7.56 11.63 -3.26
CA PRO A 106 8.72 10.87 -3.77
C PRO A 106 10.03 11.64 -3.54
N ASP A 107 10.35 11.92 -2.29
CA ASP A 107 11.56 12.67 -1.94
C ASP A 107 12.77 11.77 -1.70
N GLY A 108 12.61 10.46 -1.85
CA GLY A 108 13.69 9.50 -1.65
C GLY A 108 14.00 9.18 -0.20
N SER A 109 13.29 9.80 0.75
CA SER A 109 13.51 9.51 2.16
C SER A 109 13.06 8.09 2.49
N ALA A 110 13.59 7.56 3.58
CA ALA A 110 13.25 6.21 4.02
C ALA A 110 12.35 6.27 5.24
N VAL A 111 11.33 5.44 5.24
CA VAL A 111 10.51 5.20 6.43
C VAL A 111 10.65 3.73 6.82
N ILE A 112 10.50 3.46 8.10
CA ILE A 112 10.55 2.11 8.64
C ILE A 112 9.14 1.71 9.06
N TRP A 113 8.68 0.59 8.54
CA TRP A 113 7.44 -0.03 8.97
C TRP A 113 7.77 -0.98 10.10
N GLU A 114 7.15 -0.76 11.25
CA GLU A 114 7.29 -1.64 12.39
C GLU A 114 5.89 -2.19 12.68
N ILE A 115 5.65 -3.43 12.28
CA ILE A 115 4.31 -4.02 12.32
C ILE A 115 4.21 -4.95 13.52
N HIS A 116 3.24 -4.69 14.39
CA HIS A 116 2.98 -5.46 15.61
C HIS A 116 1.80 -6.41 15.46
N GLU A 117 0.76 -6.00 14.75
CA GLU A 117 -0.39 -6.83 14.38
C GLU A 117 -0.56 -6.67 12.88
N THR A 118 -0.88 -7.75 12.19
CA THR A 118 -1.02 -7.73 10.73
C THR A 118 -1.75 -6.49 10.25
N ILE A 119 -1.08 -5.68 9.44
CA ILE A 119 -1.65 -4.44 8.91
C ILE A 119 -2.24 -4.70 7.54
N ARG A 120 -3.45 -4.21 7.32
CA ARG A 120 -4.05 -4.13 5.99
C ARG A 120 -4.33 -2.68 5.70
N LYS A 121 -3.95 -2.22 4.51
CA LYS A 121 -4.18 -0.84 4.09
C LYS A 121 -4.77 -0.76 2.69
N PHE A 122 -5.57 0.26 2.47
CA PHE A 122 -6.02 0.69 1.14
C PHE A 122 -5.05 1.78 0.69
N TYR A 123 -4.53 1.66 -0.53
CA TYR A 123 -3.55 2.64 -1.01
C TYR A 123 -3.89 3.15 -2.40
N VAL A 124 -3.45 4.38 -2.67
CA VAL A 124 -3.42 5.00 -4.00
C VAL A 124 -2.00 5.49 -4.19
N LEU A 125 -1.37 5.15 -5.30
CA LEU A 125 -0.03 5.66 -5.57
C LEU A 125 0.16 6.05 -7.03
N HIS A 126 1.06 6.98 -7.23
CA HIS A 126 1.44 7.49 -8.54
C HIS A 126 2.96 7.45 -8.63
N GLU A 127 3.48 6.61 -9.55
CA GLU A 127 4.91 6.39 -9.68
C GLU A 127 5.30 6.28 -11.15
N PRO A 128 5.37 7.43 -11.87
CA PRO A 128 5.78 7.42 -13.28
C PRO A 128 7.19 6.85 -13.43
N GLY A 129 7.42 6.12 -14.52
CA GLY A 129 8.69 5.46 -14.75
C GLY A 129 8.78 4.06 -14.16
N HIS A 130 7.76 3.63 -13.43
CA HIS A 130 7.72 2.30 -12.81
C HIS A 130 6.41 1.60 -13.16
N GLU A 131 5.97 1.72 -14.42
CA GLU A 131 4.68 1.17 -14.85
C GLU A 131 4.63 -0.35 -14.83
N ASP A 132 5.79 -1.01 -14.78
CA ASP A 132 5.88 -2.47 -14.71
C ASP A 132 5.84 -3.03 -13.29
N ARG A 133 5.67 -2.19 -12.28
CA ARG A 133 5.64 -2.64 -10.89
C ARG A 133 4.45 -3.58 -10.62
N TYR A 134 4.59 -4.42 -9.60
CA TYR A 134 3.53 -5.38 -9.26
C TYR A 134 2.44 -4.75 -8.35
N TYR A 135 2.75 -3.67 -7.68
CA TYR A 135 1.82 -2.98 -6.76
C TYR A 135 1.08 -1.82 -7.38
#